data_7e81ef9d996244e38db8dc66769c885f
#
_entry.id   7e81ef9d996244e38db8dc66769c885f
#
_cell.length_a   1.000
_cell.length_b   1.000
_cell.length_c   1.000
_cell.angle_alpha   90.00
_cell.angle_beta   90.00
_cell.angle_gamma   90.00
#
_symmetry.space_group_name_H-M   'P 1'
#
loop_
_entity.id
_entity.type
_entity.pdbx_description
1 polymer ?
#
loop_
_entity_poly.entity_id
_entity_poly.type
_entity_poly.pdbx_seq_one_letter_code
_entity_poly.pdbx_strand_id
1 'polypeptide(L)'
;MIIKSLSVRNFRNHLVKKLEFDKGINIISGPNASGKTNIVEAIYYLSLARSFKGVDDSDIINRQNEFSQIDALVVEGDIKRNIRILITKKGRSILVNGKKVSKVSDLAKTVNVLLFEPKDVLLFRGSPKERRNFLDINLSKQFPIYLEYISRYEKALKQRNEILKSGRIDEKLLEACTEMLVKYAGPIINYRSLFVKDINDILIKITRALTGVKDKIEIHYRPFVNMSSDYQNVALEAFNRALESDLRHKATSIGIHREDISVSLNGKDIGTFGSQGENRLVALALKLSPYFLITDKDKKPIIVLDDVMSELDKNHREQLIKFLRKFEQVFITDTKLEIDGATRIELNNAKEVF
;
A
#
# COMPACT_ATOMS: atom_id res chain seq x y z
N MET A 1 -5.32 6.94 15.64
CA MET A 1 -4.50 7.94 14.91
C MET A 1 -5.40 8.73 13.96
N ILE A 2 -5.33 10.09 13.98
CA ILE A 2 -6.14 10.95 13.10
C ILE A 2 -5.30 12.11 12.55
N ILE A 3 -5.63 12.57 11.35
CA ILE A 3 -5.17 13.85 10.80
C ILE A 3 -6.20 14.92 11.21
N LYS A 4 -5.75 15.95 11.92
CA LYS A 4 -6.60 17.10 12.32
C LYS A 4 -6.63 18.18 11.27
N SER A 5 -5.51 18.43 10.61
CA SER A 5 -5.43 19.42 9.54
C SER A 5 -4.40 19.01 8.48
N LEU A 6 -4.63 19.46 7.27
CA LEU A 6 -3.74 19.32 6.13
C LEU A 6 -3.65 20.65 5.41
N SER A 7 -2.43 21.07 5.11
CA SER A 7 -2.17 22.21 4.22
C SER A 7 -1.27 21.74 3.09
N VAL A 8 -1.68 22.02 1.87
CA VAL A 8 -0.87 21.75 0.67
C VAL A 8 -0.56 23.06 -0.04
N ARG A 9 0.66 23.17 -0.54
CA ARG A 9 1.12 24.31 -1.35
C ARG A 9 1.80 23.78 -2.61
N ASN A 10 1.38 24.31 -3.76
CA ASN A 10 1.90 23.92 -5.09
C ASN A 10 1.84 22.40 -5.34
N PHE A 11 0.81 21.74 -4.81
CA PHE A 11 0.64 20.28 -4.91
C PHE A 11 -0.37 19.96 -6.01
N ARG A 12 0.08 19.37 -7.08
CA ARG A 12 -0.74 19.06 -8.27
C ARG A 12 -1.46 20.31 -8.79
N ASN A 13 -2.81 20.33 -8.75
CA ASN A 13 -3.62 21.47 -9.15
C ASN A 13 -3.90 22.47 -8.02
N HIS A 14 -3.45 22.20 -6.79
CA HIS A 14 -3.68 23.08 -5.66
C HIS A 14 -2.49 24.02 -5.46
N LEU A 15 -2.69 25.34 -5.66
CA LEU A 15 -1.69 26.36 -5.32
C LEU A 15 -1.55 26.51 -3.80
N VAL A 16 -2.67 26.70 -3.10
CA VAL A 16 -2.75 26.68 -1.64
C VAL A 16 -4.11 26.13 -1.24
N LYS A 17 -4.12 25.12 -0.38
CA LYS A 17 -5.35 24.62 0.24
C LYS A 17 -5.09 24.25 1.69
N LYS A 18 -5.96 24.69 2.58
CA LYS A 18 -5.95 24.33 4.01
C LYS A 18 -7.27 23.66 4.33
N LEU A 19 -7.20 22.51 4.99
CA LEU A 19 -8.34 21.68 5.33
C LEU A 19 -8.25 21.24 6.78
N GLU A 20 -9.39 21.17 7.45
CA GLU A 20 -9.54 20.61 8.80
C GLU A 20 -10.42 19.36 8.72
N PHE A 21 -10.16 18.41 9.60
CA PHE A 21 -10.80 17.11 9.57
C PHE A 21 -11.23 16.67 10.98
N ASP A 22 -12.30 15.90 11.03
CA ASP A 22 -12.82 15.34 12.26
C ASP A 22 -12.53 13.82 12.36
N LYS A 23 -12.80 13.27 13.55
CA LYS A 23 -12.91 11.83 13.74
C LYS A 23 -14.08 11.29 12.93
N GLY A 24 -14.05 9.99 12.60
CA GLY A 24 -15.08 9.34 11.82
C GLY A 24 -14.95 9.64 10.33
N ILE A 25 -16.07 9.76 9.64
CA ILE A 25 -16.09 9.86 8.17
C ILE A 25 -15.98 11.32 7.74
N ASN A 26 -14.98 11.59 6.88
CA ASN A 26 -14.76 12.87 6.21
C ASN A 26 -14.98 12.68 4.71
N ILE A 27 -15.94 13.40 4.13
CA ILE A 27 -16.27 13.35 2.71
C ILE A 27 -15.63 14.55 2.01
N ILE A 28 -14.69 14.27 1.13
CA ILE A 28 -14.08 15.28 0.26
C ILE A 28 -14.93 15.33 -1.02
N SER A 29 -15.77 16.34 -1.14
CA SER A 29 -16.73 16.51 -2.23
C SER A 29 -16.34 17.64 -3.16
N GLY A 30 -16.88 17.62 -4.37
CA GLY A 30 -16.66 18.65 -5.37
C GLY A 30 -16.81 18.10 -6.79
N PRO A 31 -16.86 18.97 -7.80
CA PRO A 31 -17.01 18.55 -9.19
C PRO A 31 -15.80 17.71 -9.65
N ASN A 32 -15.95 17.08 -10.80
CA ASN A 32 -14.82 16.37 -11.42
C ASN A 32 -13.69 17.37 -11.72
N ALA A 33 -12.44 16.90 -11.57
CA ALA A 33 -11.23 17.72 -11.69
C ALA A 33 -11.02 18.81 -10.61
N SER A 34 -11.86 18.89 -9.57
CA SER A 34 -11.62 19.81 -8.44
C SER A 34 -10.39 19.46 -7.58
N GLY A 35 -9.79 18.30 -7.81
CA GLY A 35 -8.58 17.87 -7.09
C GLY A 35 -8.86 16.98 -5.87
N LYS A 36 -10.03 16.36 -5.74
CA LYS A 36 -10.37 15.42 -4.65
C LYS A 36 -9.30 14.33 -4.49
N THR A 37 -9.01 13.62 -5.57
CA THR A 37 -7.95 12.60 -5.62
C THR A 37 -6.57 13.17 -5.25
N ASN A 38 -6.30 14.44 -5.56
CA ASN A 38 -5.02 15.05 -5.21
C ASN A 38 -4.90 15.36 -3.71
N ILE A 39 -6.01 15.68 -3.03
CA ILE A 39 -6.00 15.80 -1.56
C ILE A 39 -5.76 14.45 -0.89
N VAL A 40 -6.44 13.38 -1.33
CA VAL A 40 -6.18 12.04 -0.78
C VAL A 40 -4.79 11.52 -1.16
N GLU A 41 -4.23 11.94 -2.30
CA GLU A 41 -2.83 11.68 -2.65
C GLU A 41 -1.87 12.35 -1.65
N ALA A 42 -2.14 13.59 -1.23
CA ALA A 42 -1.36 14.27 -0.20
C ALA A 42 -1.48 13.56 1.17
N ILE A 43 -2.68 13.10 1.56
CA ILE A 43 -2.89 12.29 2.77
C ILE A 43 -2.08 11.00 2.71
N TYR A 44 -2.13 10.27 1.60
CA TYR A 44 -1.35 9.04 1.43
C TYR A 44 0.16 9.30 1.45
N TYR A 45 0.60 10.42 0.85
CA TYR A 45 1.99 10.82 0.80
C TYR A 45 2.60 11.01 2.20
N LEU A 46 1.79 11.41 3.20
CA LEU A 46 2.21 11.50 4.60
C LEU A 46 2.67 10.15 5.18
N SER A 47 2.23 9.02 4.64
CA SER A 47 2.56 7.69 5.18
C SER A 47 3.85 7.10 4.61
N LEU A 48 4.14 7.30 3.34
CA LEU A 48 5.24 6.64 2.63
C LEU A 48 6.13 7.61 1.85
N ALA A 49 5.85 8.90 1.91
CA ALA A 49 6.53 9.95 1.14
C ALA A 49 6.64 9.60 -0.35
N ARG A 50 5.59 9.02 -0.91
CA ARG A 50 5.47 8.69 -2.34
C ARG A 50 4.03 8.73 -2.80
N SER A 51 3.84 9.06 -4.07
CA SER A 51 2.52 8.98 -4.70
C SER A 51 2.05 7.53 -4.87
N PHE A 52 0.75 7.29 -4.66
CA PHE A 52 0.14 6.00 -5.01
C PHE A 52 -0.08 5.83 -6.52
N LYS A 53 -0.03 6.93 -7.27
CA LYS A 53 -0.13 6.90 -8.74
C LYS A 53 1.14 6.39 -9.43
N GLY A 54 2.23 6.15 -8.67
CA GLY A 54 3.48 5.63 -9.21
C GLY A 54 4.24 6.63 -10.09
N VAL A 55 4.07 7.92 -9.84
CA VAL A 55 4.74 9.02 -10.55
C VAL A 55 5.93 9.54 -9.75
N ASP A 56 6.85 10.23 -10.41
CA ASP A 56 7.99 10.86 -9.78
C ASP A 56 7.60 12.09 -8.94
N ASP A 57 8.44 12.45 -7.98
CA ASP A 57 8.23 13.61 -7.09
C ASP A 57 8.09 14.92 -7.90
N SER A 58 8.79 15.05 -9.03
CA SER A 58 8.67 16.19 -9.95
C SER A 58 7.27 16.38 -10.50
N ASP A 59 6.54 15.29 -10.73
CA ASP A 59 5.18 15.32 -11.29
C ASP A 59 4.12 15.73 -10.27
N ILE A 60 4.46 15.73 -8.99
CA ILE A 60 3.61 16.18 -7.89
C ILE A 60 3.63 17.71 -7.79
N ILE A 61 4.75 18.33 -8.17
CA ILE A 61 4.92 19.78 -8.11
C ILE A 61 4.01 20.43 -9.16
N ASN A 62 3.27 21.46 -8.76
CA ASN A 62 2.49 22.26 -9.71
C ASN A 62 3.42 22.82 -10.81
N ARG A 63 2.99 22.74 -12.06
CA ARG A 63 3.82 23.00 -13.27
C ARG A 63 4.51 24.36 -13.28
N GLN A 64 3.95 25.37 -12.61
CA GLN A 64 4.49 26.73 -12.57
C GLN A 64 5.42 26.98 -11.38
N ASN A 65 5.73 25.94 -10.57
CA ASN A 65 6.45 26.08 -9.34
C ASN A 65 7.67 25.14 -9.26
N GLU A 66 8.62 25.48 -8.41
CA GLU A 66 9.85 24.71 -8.21
C GLU A 66 9.78 23.72 -7.05
N PHE A 67 8.78 23.87 -6.19
CA PHE A 67 8.58 23.01 -5.04
C PHE A 67 7.09 22.78 -4.76
N SER A 68 6.82 21.71 -4.03
CA SER A 68 5.53 21.44 -3.39
C SER A 68 5.74 21.21 -1.90
N GLN A 69 4.76 21.58 -1.08
CA GLN A 69 4.82 21.38 0.36
C GLN A 69 3.52 20.80 0.89
N ILE A 70 3.66 19.85 1.80
CA ILE A 70 2.56 19.26 2.56
C ILE A 70 2.86 19.49 4.04
N ASP A 71 1.95 20.14 4.76
CA ASP A 71 1.95 20.28 6.22
C ASP A 71 0.74 19.55 6.78
N ALA A 72 0.92 18.79 7.87
CA ALA A 72 -0.18 18.11 8.54
C ALA A 72 0.00 18.10 10.05
N LEU A 73 -1.11 18.24 10.77
CA LEU A 73 -1.19 17.96 12.20
C LEU A 73 -1.82 16.59 12.40
N VAL A 74 -1.04 15.65 12.92
CA VAL A 74 -1.47 14.29 13.23
C VAL A 74 -1.55 14.11 14.73
N VAL A 75 -2.59 13.43 15.20
CA VAL A 75 -2.81 13.13 16.62
C VAL A 75 -2.90 11.62 16.80
N GLU A 76 -2.11 11.08 17.72
CA GLU A 76 -2.07 9.68 18.14
C GLU A 76 -2.23 9.63 19.66
N GLY A 77 -3.40 9.22 20.15
CA GLY A 77 -3.74 9.40 21.55
C GLY A 77 -3.60 10.88 21.96
N ASP A 78 -2.75 11.17 22.94
CA ASP A 78 -2.44 12.54 23.42
C ASP A 78 -1.25 13.18 22.67
N ILE A 79 -0.58 12.43 21.79
CA ILE A 79 0.63 12.88 21.10
C ILE A 79 0.25 13.64 19.84
N LYS A 80 0.68 14.91 19.76
CA LYS A 80 0.54 15.74 18.56
C LYS A 80 1.86 15.77 17.77
N ARG A 81 1.77 15.54 16.46
CA ARG A 81 2.91 15.57 15.54
C ARG A 81 2.63 16.53 14.39
N ASN A 82 3.49 17.52 14.23
CA ASN A 82 3.50 18.39 13.06
C ASN A 82 4.43 17.77 12.02
N ILE A 83 3.89 17.40 10.88
CA ILE A 83 4.63 16.81 9.77
C ILE A 83 4.73 17.86 8.68
N ARG A 84 5.93 18.06 8.16
CA ARG A 84 6.19 18.87 6.97
C ARG A 84 6.98 18.07 5.97
N ILE A 85 6.49 18.01 4.73
CA ILE A 85 7.19 17.39 3.61
C ILE A 85 7.39 18.46 2.54
N LEU A 86 8.65 18.76 2.22
CA LEU A 86 9.03 19.63 1.12
C LEU A 86 9.51 18.75 -0.03
N ILE A 87 8.92 18.92 -1.20
CA ILE A 87 9.20 18.16 -2.43
C ILE A 87 9.81 19.13 -3.43
N THR A 88 10.98 18.79 -3.98
CA THR A 88 11.68 19.56 -5.02
C THR A 88 12.11 18.62 -6.15
N LYS A 89 12.53 19.17 -7.28
CA LYS A 89 13.10 18.39 -8.39
C LYS A 89 14.38 17.63 -8.00
N LYS A 90 15.06 18.04 -6.91
CA LYS A 90 16.29 17.40 -6.42
C LYS A 90 16.00 16.32 -5.36
N GLY A 91 14.76 16.14 -4.94
CA GLY A 91 14.35 15.21 -3.89
C GLY A 91 13.46 15.85 -2.85
N ARG A 92 13.29 15.15 -1.73
CA ARG A 92 12.37 15.54 -0.67
C ARG A 92 13.05 15.70 0.67
N SER A 93 12.50 16.56 1.51
CA SER A 93 12.87 16.74 2.92
C SER A 93 11.65 16.53 3.80
N ILE A 94 11.81 15.73 4.85
CA ILE A 94 10.72 15.38 5.78
C ILE A 94 11.10 15.86 7.18
N LEU A 95 10.21 16.58 7.82
CA LEU A 95 10.35 17.05 9.19
C LEU A 95 9.17 16.54 10.02
N VAL A 96 9.45 16.02 11.20
CA VAL A 96 8.44 15.70 12.23
C VAL A 96 8.78 16.47 13.49
N ASN A 97 7.87 17.34 13.93
CA ASN A 97 8.09 18.29 15.03
C ASN A 97 9.39 19.10 14.86
N GLY A 98 9.68 19.54 13.64
CA GLY A 98 10.88 20.31 13.29
C GLY A 98 12.18 19.48 13.14
N LYS A 99 12.18 18.20 13.49
CA LYS A 99 13.34 17.32 13.37
C LYS A 99 13.32 16.59 12.02
N LYS A 100 14.47 16.56 11.34
CA LYS A 100 14.61 15.89 10.04
C LYS A 100 14.50 14.37 10.20
N VAL A 101 13.65 13.76 9.38
CA VAL A 101 13.48 12.30 9.27
C VAL A 101 14.28 11.83 8.05
N SER A 102 15.25 10.95 8.27
CA SER A 102 16.14 10.44 7.22
C SER A 102 15.62 9.17 6.57
N LYS A 103 14.78 8.38 7.27
CA LYS A 103 14.26 7.10 6.78
C LYS A 103 12.74 7.18 6.61
N VAL A 104 12.25 6.77 5.44
CA VAL A 104 10.80 6.67 5.17
C VAL A 104 10.10 5.71 6.15
N SER A 105 10.81 4.68 6.64
CA SER A 105 10.29 3.78 7.68
C SER A 105 9.89 4.50 8.98
N ASP A 106 10.57 5.59 9.33
CA ASP A 106 10.24 6.35 10.54
C ASP A 106 9.00 7.25 10.31
N LEU A 107 8.82 7.73 9.08
CA LEU A 107 7.59 8.40 8.68
C LEU A 107 6.39 7.44 8.71
N ALA A 108 6.55 6.22 8.20
CA ALA A 108 5.51 5.19 8.21
C ALA A 108 5.04 4.79 9.62
N LYS A 109 5.92 4.91 10.63
CA LYS A 109 5.54 4.76 12.05
C LYS A 109 4.74 5.95 12.58
N THR A 110 4.88 7.11 11.96
CA THR A 110 4.23 8.35 12.39
C THR A 110 2.84 8.50 11.81
N VAL A 111 2.64 8.08 10.54
CA VAL A 111 1.33 8.08 9.87
C VAL A 111 1.18 6.79 9.09
N ASN A 112 0.12 6.06 9.37
CA ASN A 112 -0.27 4.88 8.62
C ASN A 112 -1.59 5.12 7.89
N VAL A 113 -1.58 4.97 6.56
CA VAL A 113 -2.75 5.15 5.70
C VAL A 113 -2.99 3.89 4.90
N LEU A 114 -4.20 3.35 4.95
CA LEU A 114 -4.68 2.31 4.05
C LEU A 114 -5.53 2.97 2.97
N LEU A 115 -5.09 2.83 1.73
CA LEU A 115 -5.76 3.39 0.57
C LEU A 115 -6.46 2.28 -0.21
N PHE A 116 -7.68 2.56 -0.61
CA PHE A 116 -8.39 1.84 -1.65
C PHE A 116 -8.75 2.80 -2.79
N GLU A 117 -8.39 2.43 -4.01
CA GLU A 117 -8.64 3.18 -5.24
C GLU A 117 -9.25 2.26 -6.32
N PRO A 118 -9.90 2.79 -7.37
CA PRO A 118 -10.60 1.97 -8.36
C PRO A 118 -9.73 0.89 -9.01
N LYS A 119 -8.44 1.17 -9.25
CA LYS A 119 -7.53 0.17 -9.83
C LYS A 119 -7.23 -1.03 -8.91
N ASP A 120 -7.50 -0.93 -7.61
CA ASP A 120 -7.27 -2.04 -6.67
C ASP A 120 -8.17 -3.25 -6.97
N VAL A 121 -9.27 -3.07 -7.67
CA VAL A 121 -10.10 -4.16 -8.19
C VAL A 121 -9.31 -5.06 -9.14
N LEU A 122 -8.33 -4.48 -9.84
CA LEU A 122 -7.46 -5.21 -10.75
C LEU A 122 -6.40 -6.05 -10.02
N LEU A 123 -6.30 -5.97 -8.68
CA LEU A 123 -5.32 -6.72 -7.89
C LEU A 123 -5.32 -8.22 -8.22
N PHE A 124 -6.51 -8.80 -8.46
CA PHE A 124 -6.66 -10.21 -8.77
C PHE A 124 -6.47 -10.56 -10.25
N ARG A 125 -6.59 -9.58 -11.16
CA ARG A 125 -6.38 -9.74 -12.60
C ARG A 125 -5.07 -9.12 -13.08
N GLY A 126 -4.45 -8.30 -12.25
CA GLY A 126 -3.20 -7.61 -12.52
C GLY A 126 -1.96 -8.50 -12.40
N SER A 127 -0.82 -7.88 -12.41
CA SER A 127 0.47 -8.59 -12.37
C SER A 127 0.76 -9.17 -10.98
N PRO A 128 1.51 -10.30 -10.90
CA PRO A 128 2.04 -10.79 -9.63
C PRO A 128 2.83 -9.75 -8.84
N LYS A 129 3.43 -8.76 -9.51
CA LYS A 129 4.15 -7.67 -8.88
C LYS A 129 3.23 -6.79 -8.02
N GLU A 130 2.01 -6.51 -8.47
CA GLU A 130 1.03 -5.71 -7.72
C GLU A 130 0.58 -6.46 -6.46
N ARG A 131 0.37 -7.76 -6.57
CA ARG A 131 0.00 -8.60 -5.44
C ARG A 131 1.12 -8.72 -4.41
N ARG A 132 2.38 -8.87 -4.83
CA ARG A 132 3.54 -8.81 -3.93
C ARG A 132 3.66 -7.45 -3.25
N ASN A 133 3.48 -6.36 -4.01
CA ASN A 133 3.51 -5.00 -3.46
C ASN A 133 2.48 -4.81 -2.33
N PHE A 134 1.30 -5.42 -2.44
CA PHE A 134 0.31 -5.39 -1.36
C PHE A 134 0.87 -6.01 -0.06
N LEU A 135 1.51 -7.17 -0.15
CA LEU A 135 2.16 -7.81 1.01
C LEU A 135 3.29 -6.94 1.55
N ASP A 136 4.22 -6.54 0.68
CA ASP A 136 5.46 -5.87 1.06
C ASP A 136 5.21 -4.48 1.67
N ILE A 137 4.21 -3.73 1.16
CA ILE A 137 3.82 -2.43 1.73
C ILE A 137 3.27 -2.60 3.16
N ASN A 138 2.36 -3.56 3.35
CA ASN A 138 1.74 -3.76 4.67
C ASN A 138 2.73 -4.30 5.69
N LEU A 139 3.56 -5.27 5.31
CA LEU A 139 4.60 -5.83 6.16
C LEU A 139 5.69 -4.80 6.50
N SER A 140 6.11 -3.96 5.53
CA SER A 140 7.09 -2.91 5.77
C SER A 140 6.59 -1.82 6.74
N LYS A 141 5.28 -1.53 6.72
CA LYS A 141 4.65 -0.60 7.67
C LYS A 141 4.58 -1.18 9.09
N GLN A 142 4.34 -2.47 9.18
CA GLN A 142 4.17 -3.17 10.47
C GLN A 142 5.50 -3.59 11.09
N PHE A 143 6.46 -4.04 10.26
CA PHE A 143 7.74 -4.60 10.68
C PHE A 143 8.92 -3.89 9.98
N PRO A 144 9.60 -2.92 10.62
CA PRO A 144 10.74 -2.22 10.01
C PRO A 144 11.87 -3.15 9.56
N ILE A 145 12.09 -4.27 10.28
CA ILE A 145 13.09 -5.28 9.92
C ILE A 145 12.77 -5.97 8.58
N TYR A 146 11.48 -6.11 8.24
CA TYR A 146 11.06 -6.67 6.97
C TYR A 146 11.54 -5.82 5.78
N LEU A 147 11.46 -4.49 5.91
CA LEU A 147 11.96 -3.57 4.89
C LEU A 147 13.48 -3.72 4.69
N GLU A 148 14.24 -3.99 5.79
CA GLU A 148 15.66 -4.25 5.69
C GLU A 148 15.95 -5.55 4.93
N TYR A 149 15.21 -6.63 5.20
CA TYR A 149 15.36 -7.89 4.47
C TYR A 149 15.06 -7.73 2.98
N ILE A 150 13.95 -7.06 2.61
CA ILE A 150 13.62 -6.77 1.20
C ILE A 150 14.74 -5.99 0.54
N SER A 151 15.22 -4.91 1.15
CA SER A 151 16.28 -4.06 0.58
C SER A 151 17.58 -4.84 0.35
N ARG A 152 17.97 -5.71 1.28
CA ARG A 152 19.17 -6.56 1.15
C ARG A 152 18.99 -7.62 0.07
N TYR A 153 17.80 -8.24 0.00
CA TYR A 153 17.46 -9.19 -1.04
C TYR A 153 17.50 -8.55 -2.44
N GLU A 154 16.87 -7.38 -2.61
CA GLU A 154 16.87 -6.66 -3.89
C GLU A 154 18.27 -6.26 -4.35
N LYS A 155 19.13 -5.85 -3.41
CA LYS A 155 20.53 -5.54 -3.70
C LYS A 155 21.29 -6.78 -4.20
N ALA A 156 21.14 -7.91 -3.51
CA ALA A 156 21.77 -9.18 -3.93
C ALA A 156 21.21 -9.66 -5.28
N LEU A 157 19.90 -9.52 -5.51
CA LEU A 157 19.24 -9.87 -6.77
C LEU A 157 19.79 -9.03 -7.94
N LYS A 158 19.94 -7.73 -7.73
CA LYS A 158 20.52 -6.83 -8.73
C LYS A 158 21.94 -7.24 -9.09
N GLN A 159 22.79 -7.47 -8.09
CA GLN A 159 24.16 -7.91 -8.28
C GLN A 159 24.23 -9.26 -9.04
N ARG A 160 23.43 -10.25 -8.62
CA ARG A 160 23.36 -11.55 -9.29
C ARG A 160 22.94 -11.40 -10.76
N ASN A 161 21.94 -10.58 -11.04
CA ASN A 161 21.48 -10.33 -12.41
C ASN A 161 22.52 -9.58 -13.27
N GLU A 162 23.34 -8.72 -12.67
CA GLU A 162 24.47 -8.05 -13.36
C GLU A 162 25.54 -9.08 -13.74
N ILE A 163 25.87 -10.02 -12.87
CA ILE A 163 26.79 -11.13 -13.18
C ILE A 163 26.25 -12.00 -14.31
N LEU A 164 24.95 -12.40 -14.24
CA LEU A 164 24.32 -13.21 -15.28
C LEU A 164 24.29 -12.51 -16.65
N LYS A 165 24.28 -11.18 -16.68
CA LYS A 165 24.32 -10.39 -17.93
C LYS A 165 25.72 -10.14 -18.44
N SER A 166 26.74 -10.32 -17.59
CA SER A 166 28.14 -10.12 -17.99
C SER A 166 28.56 -11.19 -19.01
N GLY A 167 29.45 -10.83 -19.91
CA GLY A 167 29.98 -11.79 -20.90
C GLY A 167 30.92 -12.84 -20.26
N ARG A 168 31.33 -12.63 -18.99
CA ARG A 168 32.19 -13.52 -18.24
C ARG A 168 31.58 -13.74 -16.85
N ILE A 169 31.20 -14.98 -16.57
CA ILE A 169 30.59 -15.37 -15.30
C ILE A 169 31.68 -15.60 -14.26
N ASP A 170 31.64 -14.86 -13.16
CA ASP A 170 32.37 -15.15 -11.94
C ASP A 170 31.52 -16.10 -11.06
N GLU A 171 31.83 -17.38 -11.09
CA GLU A 171 31.06 -18.43 -10.41
C GLU A 171 31.04 -18.22 -8.90
N LYS A 172 32.18 -17.84 -8.27
CA LYS A 172 32.26 -17.61 -6.82
C LYS A 172 31.39 -16.43 -6.39
N LEU A 173 31.40 -15.36 -7.17
CA LEU A 173 30.56 -14.18 -6.89
C LEU A 173 29.09 -14.48 -7.12
N LEU A 174 28.74 -15.28 -8.13
CA LEU A 174 27.38 -15.73 -8.40
C LEU A 174 26.85 -16.62 -7.26
N GLU A 175 27.66 -17.53 -6.75
CA GLU A 175 27.35 -18.38 -5.60
C GLU A 175 27.10 -17.53 -4.33
N ALA A 176 28.02 -16.63 -4.00
CA ALA A 176 27.88 -15.71 -2.85
C ALA A 176 26.59 -14.86 -2.93
N CYS A 177 26.25 -14.36 -4.13
CA CYS A 177 24.97 -13.66 -4.34
C CYS A 177 23.77 -14.57 -4.12
N THR A 178 23.86 -15.83 -4.55
CA THR A 178 22.78 -16.84 -4.36
C THR A 178 22.59 -17.15 -2.88
N GLU A 179 23.66 -17.36 -2.12
CA GLU A 179 23.60 -17.53 -0.65
C GLU A 179 22.94 -16.34 0.04
N MET A 180 23.29 -15.10 -0.38
CA MET A 180 22.65 -13.89 0.14
C MET A 180 21.13 -13.87 -0.18
N LEU A 181 20.72 -14.26 -1.38
CA LEU A 181 19.30 -14.36 -1.73
C LEU A 181 18.60 -15.37 -0.83
N VAL A 182 19.15 -16.55 -0.63
CA VAL A 182 18.58 -17.59 0.25
C VAL A 182 18.47 -17.08 1.69
N LYS A 183 19.55 -16.48 2.20
CA LYS A 183 19.60 -15.92 3.57
C LYS A 183 18.48 -14.93 3.85
N TYR A 184 18.23 -14.00 2.91
CA TYR A 184 17.22 -12.95 3.11
C TYR A 184 15.82 -13.38 2.70
N ALA A 185 15.67 -14.36 1.81
CA ALA A 185 14.36 -14.86 1.40
C ALA A 185 13.62 -15.60 2.53
N GLY A 186 14.31 -16.38 3.35
CA GLY A 186 13.68 -17.16 4.42
C GLY A 186 12.84 -16.30 5.38
N PRO A 187 13.41 -15.26 6.03
CA PRO A 187 12.62 -14.36 6.86
C PRO A 187 11.44 -13.71 6.10
N ILE A 188 11.62 -13.30 4.84
CA ILE A 188 10.57 -12.68 4.03
C ILE A 188 9.41 -13.65 3.80
N ILE A 189 9.70 -14.91 3.43
CA ILE A 189 8.69 -15.96 3.24
C ILE A 189 7.91 -16.19 4.53
N ASN A 190 8.61 -16.26 5.67
CA ASN A 190 7.98 -16.45 6.96
C ASN A 190 7.00 -15.31 7.30
N TYR A 191 7.43 -14.05 7.14
CA TYR A 191 6.56 -12.90 7.35
C TYR A 191 5.34 -12.92 6.42
N ARG A 192 5.52 -13.21 5.13
CA ARG A 192 4.42 -13.29 4.16
C ARG A 192 3.44 -14.41 4.51
N SER A 193 3.95 -15.59 4.88
CA SER A 193 3.13 -16.74 5.26
C SER A 193 2.27 -16.45 6.49
N LEU A 194 2.86 -15.87 7.55
CA LEU A 194 2.13 -15.48 8.75
C LEU A 194 1.08 -14.41 8.46
N PHE A 195 1.45 -13.38 7.70
CA PHE A 195 0.53 -12.31 7.33
C PHE A 195 -0.67 -12.82 6.53
N VAL A 196 -0.46 -13.72 5.57
CA VAL A 196 -1.55 -14.33 4.81
C VAL A 196 -2.44 -15.19 5.70
N LYS A 197 -1.87 -15.95 6.63
CA LYS A 197 -2.63 -16.71 7.62
C LYS A 197 -3.51 -15.79 8.47
N ASP A 198 -2.92 -14.73 9.05
CA ASP A 198 -3.63 -13.79 9.92
C ASP A 198 -4.74 -13.04 9.18
N ILE A 199 -4.52 -12.69 7.90
CA ILE A 199 -5.55 -12.07 7.06
C ILE A 199 -6.69 -13.05 6.80
N ASN A 200 -6.44 -14.30 6.52
CA ASN A 200 -7.49 -15.30 6.27
C ASN A 200 -8.47 -15.40 7.44
N ASP A 201 -7.99 -15.34 8.68
CA ASP A 201 -8.83 -15.38 9.88
C ASP A 201 -9.78 -14.15 10.00
N ILE A 202 -9.44 -13.06 9.33
CA ILE A 202 -10.18 -11.79 9.37
C ILE A 202 -11.08 -11.61 8.15
N LEU A 203 -10.65 -12.05 6.98
CA LEU A 203 -11.34 -11.81 5.70
C LEU A 203 -12.80 -12.25 5.71
N ILE A 204 -13.09 -13.43 6.25
CA ILE A 204 -14.47 -13.96 6.33
C ILE A 204 -15.38 -12.99 7.12
N LYS A 205 -14.85 -12.39 8.21
CA LYS A 205 -15.61 -11.44 9.02
C LYS A 205 -15.89 -10.13 8.29
N ILE A 206 -14.87 -9.62 7.58
CA ILE A 206 -14.98 -8.36 6.81
C ILE A 206 -15.94 -8.56 5.65
N THR A 207 -15.76 -9.62 4.87
CA THR A 207 -16.61 -9.90 3.71
C THR A 207 -18.08 -10.06 4.13
N ARG A 208 -18.33 -10.83 5.17
CA ARG A 208 -19.68 -10.95 5.70
C ARG A 208 -20.28 -9.61 6.12
N ALA A 209 -19.46 -8.70 6.65
CA ALA A 209 -19.92 -7.36 7.03
C ALA A 209 -20.20 -6.45 5.82
N LEU A 210 -19.53 -6.69 4.68
CA LEU A 210 -19.69 -5.91 3.45
C LEU A 210 -20.76 -6.46 2.52
N THR A 211 -20.99 -7.78 2.49
CA THR A 211 -21.89 -8.44 1.56
C THR A 211 -23.17 -8.94 2.22
N GLY A 212 -23.17 -9.14 3.54
CA GLY A 212 -24.24 -9.84 4.26
C GLY A 212 -24.25 -11.37 4.08
N VAL A 213 -23.37 -11.91 3.23
CA VAL A 213 -23.29 -13.34 2.87
C VAL A 213 -22.11 -14.01 3.55
N LYS A 214 -22.25 -15.32 3.84
CA LYS A 214 -21.15 -16.14 4.41
C LYS A 214 -20.33 -16.77 3.28
N ASP A 215 -19.72 -15.94 2.44
CA ASP A 215 -18.78 -16.43 1.44
C ASP A 215 -17.44 -16.81 2.05
N LYS A 216 -16.88 -17.93 1.57
CA LYS A 216 -15.56 -18.38 1.97
C LYS A 216 -14.51 -17.75 1.06
N ILE A 217 -13.79 -16.73 1.59
CA ILE A 217 -12.68 -16.10 0.90
C ILE A 217 -11.38 -16.59 1.52
N GLU A 218 -10.45 -17.03 0.70
CA GLU A 218 -9.14 -17.49 1.14
C GLU A 218 -8.04 -16.92 0.26
N ILE A 219 -6.97 -16.43 0.89
CA ILE A 219 -5.72 -16.08 0.23
C ILE A 219 -4.80 -17.28 0.32
N HIS A 220 -4.16 -17.60 -0.80
CA HIS A 220 -3.15 -18.65 -0.90
C HIS A 220 -1.82 -18.01 -1.30
N TYR A 221 -0.82 -18.12 -0.44
CA TYR A 221 0.55 -17.72 -0.75
C TYR A 221 1.33 -18.91 -1.27
N ARG A 222 2.04 -18.71 -2.37
CA ARG A 222 2.85 -19.74 -3.04
C ARG A 222 4.32 -19.32 -2.98
N PRO A 223 5.05 -19.70 -1.95
CA PRO A 223 6.48 -19.44 -1.86
C PRO A 223 7.24 -20.32 -2.86
N PHE A 224 8.42 -19.88 -3.31
CA PHE A 224 9.26 -20.68 -4.19
C PHE A 224 9.85 -21.92 -3.48
N VAL A 225 9.97 -21.84 -2.15
CA VAL A 225 10.32 -22.96 -1.25
C VAL A 225 9.55 -22.78 0.06
N ASN A 226 8.95 -23.87 0.55
CA ASN A 226 8.27 -23.83 1.85
C ASN A 226 9.28 -23.75 3.00
N MET A 227 8.90 -23.03 4.06
CA MET A 227 9.71 -22.96 5.26
C MET A 227 9.75 -24.31 5.99
N SER A 228 10.97 -24.75 6.30
CA SER A 228 11.26 -25.99 7.04
C SER A 228 12.55 -25.81 7.85
N SER A 229 12.89 -26.78 8.69
CA SER A 229 14.18 -26.83 9.39
C SER A 229 15.37 -26.88 8.42
N ASP A 230 15.16 -27.42 7.21
CA ASP A 230 16.18 -27.54 6.16
C ASP A 230 16.01 -26.52 5.02
N TYR A 231 15.30 -25.42 5.28
CA TYR A 231 15.00 -24.40 4.27
C TYR A 231 16.23 -23.97 3.46
N GLN A 232 17.39 -23.74 4.11
CA GLN A 232 18.58 -23.21 3.42
C GLN A 232 19.08 -24.17 2.33
N ASN A 233 19.20 -25.45 2.63
CA ASN A 233 19.67 -26.46 1.68
C ASN A 233 18.67 -26.61 0.53
N VAL A 234 17.37 -26.72 0.85
CA VAL A 234 16.31 -26.86 -0.17
C VAL A 234 16.26 -25.63 -1.08
N ALA A 235 16.46 -24.42 -0.55
CA ALA A 235 16.47 -23.20 -1.34
C ALA A 235 17.73 -23.12 -2.23
N LEU A 236 18.91 -23.48 -1.72
CA LEU A 236 20.14 -23.54 -2.52
C LEU A 236 20.01 -24.54 -3.65
N GLU A 237 19.50 -25.74 -3.39
CA GLU A 237 19.24 -26.75 -4.42
C GLU A 237 18.25 -26.24 -5.48
N ALA A 238 17.20 -25.49 -5.08
CA ALA A 238 16.27 -24.91 -6.03
C ALA A 238 16.98 -23.90 -6.96
N PHE A 239 17.84 -23.04 -6.43
CA PHE A 239 18.65 -22.11 -7.23
C PHE A 239 19.63 -22.86 -8.14
N ASN A 240 20.26 -23.92 -7.67
CA ASN A 240 21.17 -24.75 -8.48
C ASN A 240 20.45 -25.40 -9.65
N ARG A 241 19.25 -25.93 -9.43
CA ARG A 241 18.40 -26.47 -10.52
C ARG A 241 17.98 -25.42 -11.53
N ALA A 242 17.80 -24.17 -11.11
CA ALA A 242 17.43 -23.06 -11.99
C ALA A 242 18.62 -22.42 -12.72
N LEU A 243 19.86 -22.74 -12.35
CA LEU A 243 21.07 -22.05 -12.80
C LEU A 243 21.21 -22.05 -14.32
N GLU A 244 21.03 -23.18 -14.98
CA GLU A 244 21.13 -23.28 -16.45
C GLU A 244 20.12 -22.36 -17.14
N SER A 245 18.89 -22.30 -16.64
CA SER A 245 17.85 -21.39 -17.12
C SER A 245 18.23 -19.94 -16.88
N ASP A 246 18.77 -19.61 -15.70
CA ASP A 246 19.19 -18.27 -15.34
C ASP A 246 20.33 -17.76 -16.24
N LEU A 247 21.30 -18.62 -16.54
CA LEU A 247 22.41 -18.31 -17.46
C LEU A 247 21.89 -18.04 -18.88
N ARG A 248 20.99 -18.87 -19.38
CA ARG A 248 20.39 -18.73 -20.72
C ARG A 248 19.57 -17.43 -20.85
N HIS A 249 18.74 -17.12 -19.84
CA HIS A 249 17.87 -15.94 -19.85
C HIS A 249 18.55 -14.68 -19.29
N LYS A 250 19.77 -14.80 -18.76
CA LYS A 250 20.54 -13.70 -18.13
C LYS A 250 19.79 -13.01 -17.00
N ALA A 251 18.99 -13.76 -16.27
CA ALA A 251 18.14 -13.27 -15.20
C ALA A 251 17.78 -14.37 -14.21
N THR A 252 17.65 -14.01 -12.93
CA THR A 252 17.21 -14.89 -11.88
C THR A 252 15.72 -15.27 -12.07
N SER A 253 15.44 -16.55 -12.29
CA SER A 253 14.11 -17.05 -12.65
C SER A 253 13.26 -17.48 -11.45
N ILE A 254 13.86 -17.74 -10.28
CA ILE A 254 13.16 -18.16 -9.06
C ILE A 254 13.48 -17.25 -7.87
N GLY A 255 12.71 -17.34 -6.79
CA GLY A 255 12.89 -16.56 -5.55
C GLY A 255 11.69 -15.68 -5.24
N ILE A 256 11.76 -14.96 -4.10
CA ILE A 256 10.63 -14.17 -3.57
C ILE A 256 10.09 -13.10 -4.56
N HIS A 257 10.91 -12.65 -5.49
CA HIS A 257 10.52 -11.69 -6.54
C HIS A 257 9.69 -12.33 -7.67
N ARG A 258 9.53 -13.64 -7.67
CA ARG A 258 8.71 -14.42 -8.62
C ARG A 258 7.50 -15.08 -7.96
N GLU A 259 7.41 -15.03 -6.63
CA GLU A 259 6.27 -15.57 -5.88
C GLU A 259 4.97 -14.84 -6.20
N ASP A 260 3.88 -15.48 -5.81
CA ASP A 260 2.55 -14.93 -6.01
C ASP A 260 1.60 -15.29 -4.88
N ILE A 261 0.51 -14.51 -4.79
CA ILE A 261 -0.68 -14.85 -4.01
C ILE A 261 -1.86 -14.98 -4.95
N SER A 262 -2.73 -15.94 -4.69
CA SER A 262 -4.04 -16.04 -5.33
C SER A 262 -5.15 -15.91 -4.29
N VAL A 263 -6.32 -15.52 -4.73
CA VAL A 263 -7.48 -15.40 -3.85
C VAL A 263 -8.61 -16.22 -4.43
N SER A 264 -9.23 -17.05 -3.59
CA SER A 264 -10.40 -17.84 -3.97
C SER A 264 -11.65 -17.36 -3.24
N LEU A 265 -12.78 -17.38 -3.96
CA LEU A 265 -14.13 -17.19 -3.44
C LEU A 265 -14.88 -18.51 -3.61
N ASN A 266 -15.30 -19.10 -2.49
CA ASN A 266 -15.99 -20.40 -2.48
C ASN A 266 -15.20 -21.51 -3.26
N GLY A 267 -13.87 -21.50 -3.13
CA GLY A 267 -12.98 -22.45 -3.77
C GLY A 267 -12.64 -22.16 -5.25
N LYS A 268 -13.20 -21.12 -5.86
CA LYS A 268 -12.91 -20.70 -7.24
C LYS A 268 -11.99 -19.47 -7.25
N ASP A 269 -11.01 -19.44 -8.13
CA ASP A 269 -10.13 -18.27 -8.31
C ASP A 269 -10.95 -17.03 -8.68
N ILE A 270 -10.84 -15.97 -7.87
CA ILE A 270 -11.68 -14.79 -8.04
C ILE A 270 -11.26 -13.95 -9.25
N GLY A 271 -9.99 -13.98 -9.62
CA GLY A 271 -9.48 -13.27 -10.79
C GLY A 271 -10.08 -13.80 -12.09
N THR A 272 -10.27 -15.12 -12.14
CA THR A 272 -10.79 -15.82 -13.32
C THR A 272 -12.31 -15.89 -13.34
N PHE A 273 -12.95 -16.19 -12.22
CA PHE A 273 -14.37 -16.54 -12.15
C PHE A 273 -15.23 -15.49 -11.45
N GLY A 274 -14.63 -14.53 -10.74
CA GLY A 274 -15.38 -13.50 -10.02
C GLY A 274 -16.01 -12.46 -10.95
N SER A 275 -17.24 -12.07 -10.65
CA SER A 275 -17.88 -10.90 -11.24
C SER A 275 -17.15 -9.61 -10.87
N GLN A 276 -17.40 -8.51 -11.56
CA GLN A 276 -16.78 -7.23 -11.23
C GLN A 276 -17.13 -6.76 -9.81
N GLY A 277 -18.38 -6.95 -9.38
CA GLY A 277 -18.84 -6.61 -8.05
C GLY A 277 -18.16 -7.43 -6.96
N GLU A 278 -18.05 -8.76 -7.14
CA GLU A 278 -17.35 -9.65 -6.22
C GLU A 278 -15.86 -9.29 -6.13
N ASN A 279 -15.19 -9.10 -7.25
CA ASN A 279 -13.79 -8.68 -7.28
C ASN A 279 -13.56 -7.39 -6.47
N ARG A 280 -14.48 -6.42 -6.61
CA ARG A 280 -14.41 -5.15 -5.89
C ARG A 280 -14.57 -5.32 -4.39
N LEU A 281 -15.59 -6.04 -3.95
CA LEU A 281 -15.85 -6.26 -2.53
C LEU A 281 -14.74 -7.07 -1.86
N VAL A 282 -14.20 -8.07 -2.56
CA VAL A 282 -13.07 -8.86 -2.06
C VAL A 282 -11.78 -8.03 -2.02
N ALA A 283 -11.52 -7.21 -3.05
CA ALA A 283 -10.39 -6.30 -3.04
C ALA A 283 -10.47 -5.29 -1.89
N LEU A 284 -11.65 -4.73 -1.65
CA LEU A 284 -11.91 -3.82 -0.54
C LEU A 284 -11.71 -4.52 0.81
N ALA A 285 -12.27 -5.73 0.98
CA ALA A 285 -12.10 -6.52 2.19
C ALA A 285 -10.62 -6.82 2.46
N LEU A 286 -9.88 -7.22 1.43
CA LEU A 286 -8.45 -7.50 1.53
C LEU A 286 -7.64 -6.24 1.90
N LYS A 287 -7.93 -5.11 1.26
CA LYS A 287 -7.23 -3.84 1.53
C LYS A 287 -7.51 -3.27 2.92
N LEU A 288 -8.70 -3.54 3.48
CA LEU A 288 -9.07 -3.10 4.83
C LEU A 288 -8.59 -4.08 5.92
N SER A 289 -8.29 -5.33 5.57
CA SER A 289 -7.92 -6.37 6.54
C SER A 289 -6.69 -6.03 7.40
N PRO A 290 -5.62 -5.36 6.90
CA PRO A 290 -4.47 -5.00 7.74
C PRO A 290 -4.82 -4.08 8.92
N TYR A 291 -5.91 -3.31 8.83
CA TYR A 291 -6.40 -2.51 9.95
C TYR A 291 -6.66 -3.37 11.20
N PHE A 292 -7.21 -4.55 11.01
CA PHE A 292 -7.63 -5.43 12.11
C PHE A 292 -6.46 -6.22 12.70
N LEU A 293 -5.35 -6.34 12.00
CA LEU A 293 -4.12 -6.96 12.51
C LEU A 293 -3.39 -6.07 13.53
N ILE A 294 -3.60 -4.77 13.49
CA ILE A 294 -2.99 -3.83 14.43
C ILE A 294 -3.84 -3.83 15.70
N THR A 295 -3.28 -4.28 16.83
CA THR A 295 -3.97 -4.37 18.12
C THR A 295 -4.00 -3.05 18.88
N ASP A 296 -2.93 -2.26 18.75
CA ASP A 296 -2.81 -0.93 19.37
C ASP A 296 -3.79 0.05 18.74
N LYS A 297 -4.76 0.52 19.51
CA LYS A 297 -5.83 1.42 19.01
C LYS A 297 -5.26 2.74 18.48
N ASP A 298 -4.26 3.28 19.14
CA ASP A 298 -3.68 4.58 18.78
C ASP A 298 -2.86 4.51 17.48
N LYS A 299 -2.41 3.31 17.09
CA LYS A 299 -1.68 3.04 15.84
C LYS A 299 -2.56 2.56 14.69
N LYS A 300 -3.88 2.50 14.89
CA LYS A 300 -4.80 2.12 13.82
C LYS A 300 -4.64 3.05 12.61
N PRO A 301 -4.55 2.51 11.40
CA PRO A 301 -4.38 3.31 10.20
C PRO A 301 -5.61 4.15 9.88
N ILE A 302 -5.37 5.25 9.21
CA ILE A 302 -6.38 6.09 8.58
C ILE A 302 -6.82 5.40 7.30
N ILE A 303 -8.13 5.35 7.05
CA ILE A 303 -8.69 4.74 5.84
C ILE A 303 -8.95 5.83 4.79
N VAL A 304 -8.56 5.57 3.55
CA VAL A 304 -8.83 6.45 2.41
C VAL A 304 -9.49 5.63 1.31
N LEU A 305 -10.66 6.08 0.86
CA LEU A 305 -11.42 5.50 -0.23
C LEU A 305 -11.56 6.54 -1.35
N ASP A 306 -10.82 6.34 -2.44
CA ASP A 306 -10.86 7.25 -3.59
C ASP A 306 -11.84 6.74 -4.64
N ASP A 307 -12.93 7.48 -4.87
CA ASP A 307 -13.99 7.23 -5.88
C ASP A 307 -14.59 5.81 -5.85
N VAL A 308 -14.77 5.26 -4.65
CA VAL A 308 -15.24 3.87 -4.48
C VAL A 308 -16.75 3.78 -4.51
N MET A 309 -17.43 4.80 -3.97
CA MET A 309 -18.87 4.76 -3.74
C MET A 309 -19.68 4.82 -5.04
N SER A 310 -19.16 5.51 -6.05
CA SER A 310 -19.81 5.67 -7.36
C SER A 310 -20.05 4.33 -8.09
N GLU A 311 -19.25 3.34 -7.77
CA GLU A 311 -19.22 2.05 -8.45
C GLU A 311 -19.93 0.91 -7.69
N LEU A 312 -20.51 1.21 -6.51
CA LEU A 312 -21.27 0.27 -5.71
C LEU A 312 -22.78 0.51 -5.89
N ASP A 313 -23.57 -0.57 -5.93
CA ASP A 313 -25.00 -0.47 -5.81
C ASP A 313 -25.43 0.04 -4.42
N LYS A 314 -26.69 0.42 -4.28
CA LYS A 314 -27.23 1.04 -3.07
C LYS A 314 -27.01 0.17 -1.83
N ASN A 315 -27.28 -1.13 -1.92
CA ASN A 315 -27.20 -2.05 -0.77
C ASN A 315 -25.75 -2.21 -0.28
N HIS A 316 -24.81 -2.48 -1.19
CA HIS A 316 -23.41 -2.60 -0.84
C HIS A 316 -22.81 -1.28 -0.33
N ARG A 317 -23.27 -0.14 -0.86
CA ARG A 317 -22.87 1.19 -0.37
C ARG A 317 -23.32 1.41 1.08
N GLU A 318 -24.57 1.11 1.41
CA GLU A 318 -25.10 1.23 2.78
C GLU A 318 -24.33 0.32 3.76
N GLN A 319 -24.06 -0.92 3.36
CA GLN A 319 -23.27 -1.85 4.17
C GLN A 319 -21.85 -1.37 4.38
N LEU A 320 -21.20 -0.86 3.34
CA LEU A 320 -19.87 -0.28 3.44
C LEU A 320 -19.85 0.93 4.39
N ILE A 321 -20.81 1.86 4.27
CA ILE A 321 -20.92 3.02 5.17
C ILE A 321 -21.06 2.57 6.62
N LYS A 322 -21.94 1.59 6.88
CA LYS A 322 -22.12 1.02 8.23
C LYS A 322 -20.82 0.39 8.75
N PHE A 323 -20.07 -0.28 7.88
CA PHE A 323 -18.80 -0.87 8.22
C PHE A 323 -17.74 0.19 8.50
N LEU A 324 -17.67 1.26 7.71
CA LEU A 324 -16.72 2.36 7.83
C LEU A 324 -16.86 3.15 9.14
N ARG A 325 -18.03 3.17 9.76
CA ARG A 325 -18.25 3.80 11.08
C ARG A 325 -17.47 3.14 12.22
N LYS A 326 -16.87 1.96 11.99
CA LYS A 326 -16.01 1.26 12.97
C LYS A 326 -14.58 1.79 13.01
N PHE A 327 -14.18 2.59 12.02
CA PHE A 327 -12.82 3.12 11.91
C PHE A 327 -12.71 4.48 12.60
N GLU A 328 -11.53 4.80 13.12
CA GLU A 328 -11.31 6.03 13.86
C GLU A 328 -11.37 7.27 12.94
N GLN A 329 -10.81 7.16 11.73
CA GLN A 329 -10.92 8.20 10.70
C GLN A 329 -10.94 7.59 9.30
N VAL A 330 -11.87 8.08 8.49
CA VAL A 330 -12.06 7.66 7.10
C VAL A 330 -12.17 8.88 6.22
N PHE A 331 -11.48 8.88 5.09
CA PHE A 331 -11.63 9.87 4.02
C PHE A 331 -12.28 9.19 2.82
N ILE A 332 -13.32 9.81 2.28
CA ILE A 332 -14.03 9.33 1.09
C ILE A 332 -14.06 10.47 0.08
N THR A 333 -13.63 10.21 -1.15
CA THR A 333 -13.86 11.15 -2.24
C THR A 333 -15.11 10.75 -3.00
N ASP A 334 -16.01 11.71 -3.22
CA ASP A 334 -17.23 11.50 -3.99
C ASP A 334 -17.73 12.86 -4.52
N THR A 335 -18.63 12.84 -5.51
CA THR A 335 -19.24 14.07 -6.05
C THR A 335 -20.51 14.49 -5.33
N LYS A 336 -21.32 13.52 -4.87
CA LYS A 336 -22.69 13.75 -4.36
C LYS A 336 -23.04 12.98 -3.09
N LEU A 337 -22.08 12.21 -2.54
CA LEU A 337 -22.33 11.36 -1.38
C LEU A 337 -22.73 12.20 -0.16
N GLU A 338 -23.78 11.79 0.49
CA GLU A 338 -24.25 12.31 1.76
C GLU A 338 -24.31 11.18 2.77
N ILE A 339 -23.71 11.39 3.95
CA ILE A 339 -23.72 10.44 5.06
C ILE A 339 -24.02 11.21 6.32
N ASP A 340 -25.06 10.84 7.04
CA ASP A 340 -25.44 11.45 8.29
C ASP A 340 -24.29 11.36 9.31
N GLY A 341 -23.95 12.51 9.92
CA GLY A 341 -22.88 12.62 10.90
C GLY A 341 -21.47 12.56 10.31
N ALA A 342 -21.30 12.65 8.99
CA ALA A 342 -19.99 12.81 8.36
C ALA A 342 -19.62 14.30 8.21
N THR A 343 -18.35 14.61 8.35
CA THR A 343 -17.81 15.95 8.04
C THR A 343 -17.67 16.10 6.54
N ARG A 344 -18.32 17.11 5.96
CA ARG A 344 -18.25 17.39 4.52
C ARG A 344 -17.26 18.53 4.24
N ILE A 345 -16.36 18.29 3.30
CA ILE A 345 -15.32 19.22 2.87
C ILE A 345 -15.51 19.47 1.38
N GLU A 346 -15.97 20.65 1.03
CA GLU A 346 -16.22 21.02 -0.36
C GLU A 346 -14.97 21.60 -1.02
N LEU A 347 -14.61 21.02 -2.16
CA LEU A 347 -13.57 21.56 -3.04
C LEU A 347 -14.24 22.28 -4.21
N ASN A 348 -14.16 23.61 -4.18
CA ASN A 348 -14.55 24.42 -5.34
C ASN A 348 -13.53 24.26 -6.46
N ASN A 349 -13.94 24.46 -7.72
CA ASN A 349 -13.04 24.41 -8.86
C ASN A 349 -11.82 25.30 -8.60
N ALA A 350 -10.63 24.78 -8.92
CA ALA A 350 -9.34 25.47 -8.77
C ALA A 350 -9.17 26.70 -9.72
N LYS A 351 -10.27 27.37 -10.08
CA LYS A 351 -10.28 28.63 -10.79
C LYS A 351 -10.60 29.74 -9.82
N GLU A 352 -9.70 30.01 -8.89
CA GLU A 352 -9.71 31.28 -8.19
C GLU A 352 -8.39 31.41 -7.43
N VAL A 353 -7.39 31.90 -8.12
CA VAL A 353 -6.54 33.01 -7.63
C VAL A 353 -5.90 33.60 -8.88
N PHE A 354 -6.52 34.63 -9.42
CA PHE A 354 -5.83 35.64 -10.20
C PHE A 354 -5.26 36.67 -9.23
#